data_88e7b2de58fcf44e2d9397d166a7dc31
#
_entry.id   88e7b2de58fcf44e2d9397d166a7dc31
#
_cell.length_a   1.000
_cell.length_b   1.000
_cell.length_c   1.000
_cell.angle_alpha   90.00
_cell.angle_beta   90.00
_cell.angle_gamma   90.00
#
_symmetry.space_group_name_H-M   'P 1'
#
loop_
_entity.id
_entity.type
_entity.pdbx_description
1 polymer ?
#
loop_
_entity_poly.entity_id
_entity_poly.type
_entity_poly.pdbx_seq_one_letter_code
_entity_poly.pdbx_strand_id
1 'polypeptide(L)'
;MARKLLKRTAVVIVVALLTLLAVRAWDSTRGAPLEPWHTFVPTELSTKELAQADWAKYVAAENAIFDQVSAEVTRKLPEDERVPSNRYYADSPVYPPRLQRDWNRSYVLDPDGTPLGAVVLLHGLTDSPYSLRHIARRYRERGFVAIAIRLPGHGTVPAGLSDVYWEEWVAATGLAVREARRRAGPDKPLHIVGFSNGGALAMKYSLDALADPTLPRAERLVLISPMIGITAFARFAGFFGWPAVFPAFANAAWLAVVPEF
;
A
#
# COMPACT_ATOMS: atom_id res chain seq x y z
N MET A 1 -48.81 16.76 19.45
CA MET A 1 -47.91 16.02 20.33
C MET A 1 -46.71 15.51 19.55
N ALA A 2 -46.85 14.81 18.46
CA ALA A 2 -45.77 14.22 17.65
C ALA A 2 -44.69 15.22 17.19
N ARG A 3 -45.07 16.42 16.71
CA ARG A 3 -44.09 17.46 16.27
C ARG A 3 -43.19 17.98 17.39
N LYS A 4 -43.69 18.07 18.66
CA LYS A 4 -42.89 18.46 19.81
C LYS A 4 -41.93 17.35 20.22
N LEU A 5 -42.36 16.09 20.14
CA LEU A 5 -41.54 14.92 20.44
C LEU A 5 -40.39 14.82 19.41
N LEU A 6 -40.71 14.93 18.10
CA LEU A 6 -39.73 14.89 17.03
C LEU A 6 -38.67 15.99 17.19
N LYS A 7 -39.06 17.22 17.52
CA LYS A 7 -38.10 18.32 17.79
C LYS A 7 -37.18 18.01 18.99
N ARG A 8 -37.73 17.45 20.08
CA ARG A 8 -36.95 17.09 21.27
C ARG A 8 -35.96 15.98 20.94
N THR A 9 -36.40 14.94 20.23
CA THR A 9 -35.51 13.85 19.78
C THR A 9 -34.40 14.38 18.86
N ALA A 10 -34.73 15.26 17.91
CA ALA A 10 -33.72 15.87 17.06
C ALA A 10 -32.69 16.70 17.83
N VAL A 11 -33.12 17.48 18.83
CA VAL A 11 -32.22 18.24 19.72
C VAL A 11 -31.31 17.31 20.50
N VAL A 12 -31.86 16.22 21.07
CA VAL A 12 -31.06 15.23 21.83
C VAL A 12 -30.01 14.58 20.93
N ILE A 13 -30.37 14.20 19.70
CA ILE A 13 -29.43 13.62 18.73
C ILE A 13 -28.32 14.63 18.39
N VAL A 14 -28.66 15.89 18.10
CA VAL A 14 -27.69 16.93 17.78
C VAL A 14 -26.74 17.18 18.94
N VAL A 15 -27.26 17.28 20.17
CA VAL A 15 -26.44 17.47 21.37
C VAL A 15 -25.52 16.27 21.57
N ALA A 16 -26.01 15.03 21.43
CA ALA A 16 -25.21 13.83 21.55
C ALA A 16 -24.07 13.80 20.51
N LEU A 17 -24.38 14.15 19.26
CA LEU A 17 -23.37 14.23 18.18
C LEU A 17 -22.33 15.30 18.46
N LEU A 18 -22.75 16.51 18.88
CA LEU A 18 -21.81 17.58 19.23
C LEU A 18 -20.93 17.24 20.42
N THR A 19 -21.50 16.56 21.44
CA THR A 19 -20.74 16.08 22.59
C THR A 19 -19.72 15.02 22.16
N LEU A 20 -20.12 14.07 21.33
CA LEU A 20 -19.21 13.06 20.78
C LEU A 20 -18.06 13.69 19.99
N LEU A 21 -18.37 14.65 19.13
CA LEU A 21 -17.37 15.38 18.36
C LEU A 21 -16.42 16.18 19.29
N ALA A 22 -16.95 16.86 20.31
CA ALA A 22 -16.15 17.60 21.27
C ALA A 22 -15.21 16.68 22.08
N VAL A 23 -15.71 15.50 22.51
CA VAL A 23 -14.90 14.50 23.21
C VAL A 23 -13.81 13.95 22.30
N ARG A 24 -14.14 13.64 21.03
CA ARG A 24 -13.14 13.16 20.05
C ARG A 24 -12.09 14.23 19.72
N ALA A 25 -12.50 15.49 19.58
CA ALA A 25 -11.55 16.60 19.38
C ALA A 25 -10.60 16.74 20.58
N TRP A 26 -11.16 16.70 21.80
CA TRP A 26 -10.38 16.75 23.03
C TRP A 26 -9.41 15.58 23.16
N ASP A 27 -9.86 14.37 22.88
CA ASP A 27 -9.06 13.14 22.93
C ASP A 27 -7.91 13.23 21.91
N SER A 28 -8.20 13.67 20.67
CA SER A 28 -7.22 13.86 19.61
C SER A 28 -6.11 14.88 19.95
N THR A 29 -6.43 15.91 20.74
CA THR A 29 -5.41 16.87 21.21
C THR A 29 -4.52 16.35 22.33
N ARG A 30 -4.87 15.22 22.93
CA ARG A 30 -4.13 14.56 24.02
C ARG A 30 -3.39 13.29 23.57
N GLY A 31 -3.56 12.90 22.33
CA GLY A 31 -2.80 11.79 21.73
C GLY A 31 -1.29 12.09 21.71
N ALA A 32 -0.49 11.03 21.58
CA ALA A 32 0.94 11.18 21.33
C ALA A 32 1.17 12.06 20.08
N PRO A 33 2.23 12.86 20.05
CA PRO A 33 2.57 13.65 18.86
C PRO A 33 2.76 12.74 17.67
N LEU A 34 2.46 13.28 16.47
CA LEU A 34 2.74 12.54 15.24
C LEU A 34 4.26 12.52 15.01
N GLU A 35 4.78 11.32 14.86
CA GLU A 35 6.17 11.05 14.60
C GLU A 35 6.55 11.32 13.12
N PRO A 36 7.85 11.41 12.78
CA PRO A 36 8.28 11.66 11.41
C PRO A 36 7.70 10.68 10.38
N TRP A 37 7.52 9.41 10.71
CA TRP A 37 6.92 8.42 9.80
C TRP A 37 5.41 8.59 9.59
N HIS A 38 4.72 9.36 10.46
CA HIS A 38 3.31 9.72 10.29
C HIS A 38 3.11 10.96 9.41
N THR A 39 4.15 11.76 9.23
CA THR A 39 4.03 13.08 8.59
C THR A 39 4.83 13.23 7.31
N PHE A 40 5.94 12.48 7.17
CA PHE A 40 6.77 12.53 5.98
C PHE A 40 6.16 11.70 4.86
N VAL A 41 5.85 12.35 3.72
CA VAL A 41 5.36 11.70 2.51
C VAL A 41 6.49 11.64 1.48
N PRO A 42 7.00 10.44 1.13
CA PRO A 42 8.02 10.31 0.08
C PRO A 42 7.43 10.63 -1.30
N THR A 43 8.28 11.11 -2.22
CA THR A 43 7.86 11.46 -3.58
C THR A 43 7.83 10.21 -4.47
N GLU A 44 6.64 9.75 -4.81
CA GLU A 44 6.42 8.62 -5.71
C GLU A 44 6.40 9.05 -7.18
N LEU A 45 6.54 8.07 -8.08
CA LEU A 45 6.32 8.31 -9.51
C LEU A 45 4.82 8.48 -9.79
N SER A 46 4.48 9.50 -10.55
CA SER A 46 3.11 9.73 -11.03
C SER A 46 2.64 8.61 -11.98
N THR A 47 1.33 8.47 -12.16
CA THR A 47 0.72 7.53 -13.12
C THR A 47 1.34 7.64 -14.52
N LYS A 48 1.61 8.87 -14.99
CA LYS A 48 2.21 9.11 -16.31
C LYS A 48 3.65 8.60 -16.38
N GLU A 49 4.43 8.83 -15.34
CA GLU A 49 5.83 8.35 -15.27
C GLU A 49 5.88 6.83 -15.16
N LEU A 50 5.01 6.22 -14.37
CA LEU A 50 4.88 4.76 -14.24
C LEU A 50 4.49 4.08 -15.55
N ALA A 51 3.60 4.71 -16.33
CA ALA A 51 3.20 4.19 -17.64
C ALA A 51 4.37 4.13 -18.64
N GLN A 52 5.31 5.07 -18.51
CA GLN A 52 6.48 5.21 -19.40
C GLN A 52 7.75 4.55 -18.84
N ALA A 53 7.77 4.22 -17.55
CA ALA A 53 8.93 3.62 -16.92
C ALA A 53 9.12 2.16 -17.35
N ASP A 54 10.39 1.78 -17.45
CA ASP A 54 10.82 0.39 -17.40
C ASP A 54 11.13 -0.03 -15.95
N TRP A 55 11.47 -1.29 -15.76
CA TRP A 55 11.80 -1.84 -14.45
C TRP A 55 13.02 -1.17 -13.80
N ALA A 56 14.05 -0.84 -14.60
CA ALA A 56 15.26 -0.23 -14.09
C ALA A 56 15.00 1.19 -13.55
N LYS A 57 14.22 1.99 -14.31
CA LYS A 57 13.80 3.34 -13.89
C LYS A 57 12.93 3.27 -12.64
N TYR A 58 12.02 2.30 -12.56
CA TYR A 58 11.18 2.10 -11.38
C TYR A 58 12.01 1.77 -10.14
N VAL A 59 12.94 0.81 -10.23
CA VAL A 59 13.82 0.44 -9.12
C VAL A 59 14.74 1.59 -8.70
N ALA A 60 15.22 2.40 -9.64
CA ALA A 60 16.01 3.59 -9.34
C ALA A 60 15.20 4.63 -8.56
N ALA A 61 13.95 4.89 -8.96
CA ALA A 61 13.03 5.77 -8.25
C ALA A 61 12.70 5.22 -6.85
N GLU A 62 12.44 3.91 -6.75
CA GLU A 62 12.22 3.24 -5.47
C GLU A 62 13.42 3.41 -4.52
N ASN A 63 14.65 3.26 -5.01
CA ASN A 63 15.84 3.50 -4.20
C ASN A 63 15.89 4.93 -3.66
N ALA A 64 15.61 5.93 -4.51
CA ALA A 64 15.53 7.33 -4.09
C ALA A 64 14.46 7.58 -3.02
N ILE A 65 13.31 6.88 -3.09
CA ILE A 65 12.25 6.94 -2.08
C ILE A 65 12.76 6.43 -0.73
N PHE A 66 13.44 5.29 -0.69
CA PHE A 66 14.02 4.74 0.54
C PHE A 66 15.13 5.64 1.10
N ASP A 67 15.90 6.30 0.23
CA ASP A 67 16.90 7.29 0.65
C ASP A 67 16.26 8.53 1.26
N GLN A 68 15.12 9.00 0.72
CA GLN A 68 14.32 10.07 1.32
C GLN A 68 13.84 9.68 2.72
N VAL A 69 13.27 8.46 2.87
CA VAL A 69 12.83 7.95 4.19
C VAL A 69 14.00 7.85 5.17
N SER A 70 15.17 7.39 4.73
CA SER A 70 16.36 7.37 5.57
C SER A 70 16.77 8.78 6.02
N ALA A 71 16.69 9.77 5.11
CA ALA A 71 17.06 11.16 5.40
C ALA A 71 16.07 11.85 6.34
N GLU A 72 14.79 11.68 6.07
CA GLU A 72 13.73 12.49 6.71
C GLU A 72 13.12 11.80 7.95
N VAL A 73 13.24 10.48 8.05
CA VAL A 73 12.70 9.71 9.17
C VAL A 73 13.82 9.11 10.01
N THR A 74 14.61 8.18 9.46
CA THR A 74 15.61 7.43 10.24
C THR A 74 16.65 8.35 10.91
N ARG A 75 17.23 9.30 10.16
CA ARG A 75 18.25 10.22 10.69
C ARG A 75 17.68 11.32 11.60
N LYS A 76 16.39 11.60 11.48
CA LYS A 76 15.69 12.61 12.29
C LYS A 76 14.87 11.98 13.42
N LEU A 77 15.06 10.68 13.68
CA LEU A 77 14.31 9.97 14.70
C LEU A 77 14.56 10.61 16.08
N PRO A 78 13.50 10.96 16.83
CA PRO A 78 13.62 11.44 18.21
C PRO A 78 14.37 10.45 19.10
N GLU A 79 15.01 10.96 20.16
CA GLU A 79 15.86 10.12 21.02
C GLU A 79 15.08 9.05 21.76
N ASP A 80 13.89 9.38 22.22
CA ASP A 80 12.94 8.47 22.90
C ASP A 80 12.39 7.39 21.97
N GLU A 81 12.39 7.63 20.66
CA GLU A 81 11.99 6.66 19.64
C GLU A 81 13.13 5.73 19.17
N ARG A 82 14.36 5.93 19.63
CA ARG A 82 15.52 5.10 19.29
C ARG A 82 15.54 3.82 20.12
N VAL A 83 14.48 3.03 20.00
CA VAL A 83 14.30 1.78 20.75
C VAL A 83 14.40 0.56 19.84
N PRO A 84 14.77 -0.63 20.39
CA PRO A 84 14.98 -1.84 19.57
C PRO A 84 13.74 -2.33 18.83
N SER A 85 12.55 -1.97 19.27
CA SER A 85 11.27 -2.31 18.62
C SER A 85 10.91 -1.39 17.44
N ASN A 86 11.55 -0.21 17.36
CA ASN A 86 11.24 0.75 16.29
C ASN A 86 11.95 0.36 14.99
N ARG A 87 11.17 0.06 13.95
CA ARG A 87 11.67 -0.34 12.63
C ARG A 87 12.39 0.78 11.86
N TYR A 88 12.26 2.04 12.29
CA TYR A 88 12.97 3.18 11.69
C TYR A 88 14.27 3.53 12.41
N TYR A 89 14.55 2.92 13.54
CA TYR A 89 15.83 3.09 14.25
C TYR A 89 16.93 2.27 13.56
N ALA A 90 18.00 2.93 13.11
CA ALA A 90 19.06 2.30 12.34
C ALA A 90 19.76 1.14 13.07
N ASP A 91 19.84 1.19 14.41
CA ASP A 91 20.46 0.15 15.22
C ASP A 91 19.49 -0.94 15.70
N SER A 92 18.21 -0.78 15.39
CA SER A 92 17.19 -1.79 15.71
C SER A 92 17.43 -3.10 14.97
N PRO A 93 17.26 -4.27 15.63
CA PRO A 93 17.31 -5.57 14.96
C PRO A 93 16.19 -5.78 13.93
N VAL A 94 15.11 -4.98 14.02
CA VAL A 94 13.98 -5.02 13.07
C VAL A 94 14.06 -3.95 11.99
N TYR A 95 15.15 -3.17 11.93
CA TYR A 95 15.37 -2.19 10.87
C TYR A 95 15.60 -2.90 9.52
N PRO A 96 14.72 -2.71 8.50
CA PRO A 96 14.74 -3.51 7.29
C PRO A 96 16.08 -3.54 6.54
N PRO A 97 16.84 -2.42 6.43
CA PRO A 97 18.14 -2.42 5.76
C PRO A 97 19.24 -3.26 6.46
N ARG A 98 19.07 -3.63 7.73
CA ARG A 98 19.99 -4.55 8.44
C ARG A 98 19.73 -6.02 8.16
N LEU A 99 18.57 -6.34 7.62
CA LEU A 99 18.23 -7.72 7.28
C LEU A 99 19.04 -8.17 6.06
N GLN A 100 19.28 -9.47 5.93
CA GLN A 100 19.99 -10.06 4.79
C GLN A 100 19.40 -9.59 3.45
N ARG A 101 18.10 -9.30 3.40
CA ARG A 101 17.39 -8.70 2.29
C ARG A 101 16.22 -7.87 2.80
N ASP A 102 16.11 -6.64 2.32
CA ASP A 102 14.91 -5.82 2.52
C ASP A 102 13.83 -6.27 1.51
N TRP A 103 12.94 -7.14 1.98
CA TRP A 103 11.83 -7.65 1.18
C TRP A 103 10.67 -6.65 1.03
N ASN A 104 10.75 -5.46 1.64
CA ASN A 104 9.77 -4.41 1.41
C ASN A 104 9.95 -3.75 0.05
N ARG A 105 11.11 -3.91 -0.56
CA ARG A 105 11.43 -3.41 -1.90
C ARG A 105 10.92 -4.37 -2.98
N SER A 106 10.75 -3.83 -4.17
CA SER A 106 10.51 -4.64 -5.37
C SER A 106 11.66 -5.60 -5.62
N TYR A 107 11.34 -6.78 -6.10
CA TYR A 107 12.35 -7.77 -6.42
C TYR A 107 11.96 -8.66 -7.60
N VAL A 108 12.98 -9.22 -8.21
CA VAL A 108 12.88 -10.31 -9.18
C VAL A 108 13.62 -11.51 -8.64
N LEU A 109 13.01 -12.68 -8.77
CA LEU A 109 13.65 -13.97 -8.56
C LEU A 109 13.67 -14.71 -9.90
N ASP A 110 14.85 -14.75 -10.50
CA ASP A 110 15.06 -15.50 -11.73
C ASP A 110 15.21 -17.01 -11.40
N PRO A 111 14.64 -17.93 -12.20
CA PRO A 111 14.84 -19.35 -12.04
C PRO A 111 16.23 -19.76 -12.48
N ASP A 112 16.61 -20.99 -12.11
CA ASP A 112 17.83 -21.59 -12.63
C ASP A 112 17.55 -22.06 -14.08
N GLY A 113 18.21 -21.44 -15.06
CA GLY A 113 18.03 -21.76 -16.49
C GLY A 113 16.99 -20.92 -17.21
N THR A 114 16.54 -21.39 -18.37
CA THR A 114 15.56 -20.69 -19.22
C THR A 114 14.19 -20.65 -18.56
N PRO A 115 13.56 -19.48 -18.43
CA PRO A 115 12.23 -19.37 -17.81
C PRO A 115 11.16 -20.21 -18.51
N LEU A 116 10.39 -20.95 -17.74
CA LEU A 116 9.21 -21.66 -18.20
C LEU A 116 7.98 -20.75 -18.28
N GLY A 117 8.00 -19.63 -17.58
CA GLY A 117 6.95 -18.64 -17.51
C GLY A 117 7.31 -17.51 -16.56
N ALA A 118 6.38 -16.60 -16.30
CA ALA A 118 6.52 -15.55 -15.31
C ALA A 118 5.32 -15.44 -14.39
N VAL A 119 5.55 -14.89 -13.19
CA VAL A 119 4.50 -14.54 -12.25
C VAL A 119 4.73 -13.11 -11.73
N VAL A 120 3.67 -12.33 -11.73
CA VAL A 120 3.61 -11.03 -11.03
C VAL A 120 2.90 -11.22 -9.70
N LEU A 121 3.48 -10.69 -8.63
CA LEU A 121 2.94 -10.79 -7.28
C LEU A 121 2.58 -9.39 -6.77
N LEU A 122 1.31 -9.22 -6.40
CA LEU A 122 0.72 -7.96 -5.95
C LEU A 122 0.27 -8.10 -4.50
N HIS A 123 0.88 -7.33 -3.62
CA HIS A 123 0.60 -7.36 -2.18
C HIS A 123 -0.67 -6.59 -1.79
N GLY A 124 -1.08 -6.69 -0.53
CA GLY A 124 -2.26 -6.03 0.02
C GLY A 124 -2.08 -4.54 0.33
N LEU A 125 -3.19 -3.89 0.70
CA LEU A 125 -3.16 -2.54 1.27
C LEU A 125 -2.44 -2.58 2.64
N THR A 126 -1.66 -1.55 2.95
CA THR A 126 -0.80 -1.47 4.15
C THR A 126 0.26 -2.58 4.27
N ASP A 127 0.58 -3.24 3.17
CA ASP A 127 1.51 -4.37 3.08
C ASP A 127 2.71 -4.00 2.17
N SER A 128 3.54 -4.99 1.85
CA SER A 128 4.70 -4.84 0.97
C SER A 128 4.98 -6.16 0.22
N PRO A 129 5.89 -6.19 -0.74
CA PRO A 129 6.30 -7.44 -1.40
C PRO A 129 6.78 -8.54 -0.45
N TYR A 130 7.10 -8.19 0.80
CA TYR A 130 7.51 -9.11 1.85
C TYR A 130 6.55 -10.29 2.04
N SER A 131 5.23 -10.03 2.09
CA SER A 131 4.23 -11.06 2.41
C SER A 131 4.17 -12.18 1.37
N LEU A 132 4.44 -11.87 0.12
CA LEU A 132 4.37 -12.84 -0.98
C LEU A 132 5.71 -13.53 -1.31
N ARG A 133 6.80 -13.26 -0.54
CA ARG A 133 8.14 -13.78 -0.81
C ARG A 133 8.24 -15.31 -0.84
N HIS A 134 7.43 -16.00 -0.06
CA HIS A 134 7.42 -17.47 -0.06
C HIS A 134 6.74 -18.03 -1.31
N ILE A 135 5.68 -17.39 -1.78
CA ILE A 135 5.02 -17.73 -3.04
C ILE A 135 5.98 -17.46 -4.20
N ALA A 136 6.67 -16.32 -4.20
CA ALA A 136 7.68 -15.98 -5.20
C ALA A 136 8.77 -17.05 -5.31
N ARG A 137 9.31 -17.50 -4.16
CA ARG A 137 10.30 -18.58 -4.11
C ARG A 137 9.77 -19.88 -4.71
N ARG A 138 8.52 -20.24 -4.41
CA ARG A 138 7.88 -21.45 -4.95
C ARG A 138 7.69 -21.40 -6.47
N TYR A 139 7.38 -20.22 -7.01
CA TYR A 139 7.32 -20.03 -8.47
C TYR A 139 8.72 -20.13 -9.10
N ARG A 140 9.74 -19.50 -8.49
CA ARG A 140 11.13 -19.61 -8.93
C ARG A 140 11.59 -21.08 -8.98
N GLU A 141 11.35 -21.83 -7.92
CA GLU A 141 11.68 -23.28 -7.83
C GLU A 141 11.01 -24.11 -8.93
N ARG A 142 9.90 -23.62 -9.49
CA ARG A 142 9.18 -24.25 -10.60
C ARG A 142 9.56 -23.69 -11.97
N GLY A 143 10.65 -22.96 -12.05
CA GLY A 143 11.16 -22.42 -13.31
C GLY A 143 10.51 -21.14 -13.80
N PHE A 144 9.76 -20.42 -12.97
CA PHE A 144 9.14 -19.15 -13.32
C PHE A 144 9.99 -17.98 -12.85
N VAL A 145 10.08 -16.93 -13.68
CA VAL A 145 10.50 -15.61 -13.19
C VAL A 145 9.41 -15.08 -12.26
N ALA A 146 9.78 -14.75 -11.03
CA ALA A 146 8.85 -14.17 -10.07
C ALA A 146 9.19 -12.68 -9.84
N ILE A 147 8.23 -11.81 -10.15
CA ILE A 147 8.34 -10.37 -10.00
C ILE A 147 7.35 -9.92 -8.93
N ALA A 148 7.86 -9.39 -7.83
CA ALA A 148 7.06 -8.75 -6.82
C ALA A 148 7.36 -7.25 -6.83
N ILE A 149 6.36 -6.46 -7.16
CA ILE A 149 6.47 -5.01 -7.22
C ILE A 149 5.96 -4.41 -5.91
N ARG A 150 6.69 -3.43 -5.38
CA ARG A 150 6.20 -2.53 -4.32
C ARG A 150 5.18 -1.58 -4.95
N LEU A 151 3.98 -1.58 -4.48
CA LEU A 151 2.99 -0.60 -4.94
C LEU A 151 3.37 0.80 -4.40
N PRO A 152 3.18 1.88 -5.17
CA PRO A 152 3.42 3.25 -4.70
C PRO A 152 2.80 3.52 -3.34
N GLY A 153 3.50 4.25 -2.47
CA GLY A 153 3.10 4.55 -1.09
C GLY A 153 3.34 3.45 -0.07
N HIS A 154 3.66 2.24 -0.50
CA HIS A 154 3.79 1.07 0.38
C HIS A 154 5.25 0.76 0.77
N GLY A 155 5.42 -0.07 1.81
CA GLY A 155 6.71 -0.66 2.19
C GLY A 155 7.69 0.30 2.87
N THR A 156 7.38 1.58 2.95
CA THR A 156 8.20 2.65 3.54
C THR A 156 7.62 3.14 4.87
N VAL A 157 6.95 4.28 4.85
CA VAL A 157 6.30 4.92 6.01
C VAL A 157 4.78 4.96 5.81
N PRO A 158 3.99 4.91 6.89
CA PRO A 158 2.53 4.98 6.80
C PRO A 158 2.03 6.21 6.04
N ALA A 159 2.69 7.38 6.24
CA ALA A 159 2.35 8.62 5.55
C ALA A 159 2.41 8.51 4.02
N GLY A 160 3.22 7.60 3.47
CA GLY A 160 3.30 7.38 2.04
C GLY A 160 1.95 7.01 1.39
N LEU A 161 1.02 6.44 2.15
CA LEU A 161 -0.31 6.09 1.66
C LEU A 161 -1.28 7.28 1.58
N SER A 162 -0.92 8.44 2.12
CA SER A 162 -1.81 9.62 2.14
C SER A 162 -1.82 10.41 0.83
N ASP A 163 -0.84 10.17 -0.05
CA ASP A 163 -0.67 10.93 -1.32
C ASP A 163 -0.45 9.98 -2.51
N VAL A 164 -1.19 8.89 -2.54
CA VAL A 164 -1.20 7.94 -3.66
C VAL A 164 -2.63 7.55 -4.01
N TYR A 165 -2.84 7.28 -5.30
CA TYR A 165 -4.14 6.92 -5.85
C TYR A 165 -4.08 5.52 -6.46
N TRP A 166 -5.22 4.88 -6.58
CA TRP A 166 -5.32 3.52 -7.12
C TRP A 166 -4.85 3.42 -8.58
N GLU A 167 -4.90 4.52 -9.35
CA GLU A 167 -4.41 4.59 -10.73
C GLU A 167 -2.90 4.35 -10.82
N GLU A 168 -2.12 4.81 -9.84
CA GLU A 168 -0.69 4.55 -9.75
C GLU A 168 -0.41 3.08 -9.47
N TRP A 169 -1.24 2.44 -8.65
CA TRP A 169 -1.10 1.00 -8.41
C TRP A 169 -1.42 0.16 -9.66
N VAL A 170 -2.44 0.57 -10.45
CA VAL A 170 -2.72 -0.07 -11.74
C VAL A 170 -1.56 0.13 -12.71
N ALA A 171 -1.01 1.35 -12.80
CA ALA A 171 0.13 1.64 -13.66
C ALA A 171 1.39 0.83 -13.26
N ALA A 172 1.67 0.71 -11.95
CA ALA A 172 2.74 -0.13 -11.42
C ALA A 172 2.50 -1.63 -11.72
N THR A 173 1.25 -2.10 -11.62
CA THR A 173 0.88 -3.47 -12.03
C THR A 173 1.21 -3.69 -13.50
N GLY A 174 0.83 -2.78 -14.37
CA GLY A 174 1.14 -2.83 -15.80
C GLY A 174 2.66 -2.85 -16.08
N LEU A 175 3.43 -2.07 -15.33
CA LEU A 175 4.90 -2.08 -15.41
C LEU A 175 5.47 -3.45 -15.03
N ALA A 176 5.02 -4.04 -13.92
CA ALA A 176 5.48 -5.36 -13.51
C ALA A 176 5.13 -6.45 -14.53
N VAL A 177 3.95 -6.36 -15.14
CA VAL A 177 3.53 -7.30 -16.19
C VAL A 177 4.37 -7.15 -17.45
N ARG A 178 4.66 -5.92 -17.90
CA ARG A 178 5.57 -5.70 -19.04
C ARG A 178 6.95 -6.31 -18.77
N GLU A 179 7.49 -6.11 -17.58
CA GLU A 179 8.78 -6.69 -17.19
C GLU A 179 8.73 -8.22 -17.12
N ALA A 180 7.65 -8.79 -16.60
CA ALA A 180 7.43 -10.23 -16.54
C ALA A 180 7.45 -10.83 -17.95
N ARG A 181 6.72 -10.22 -18.87
CA ARG A 181 6.65 -10.64 -20.27
C ARG A 181 8.02 -10.50 -20.98
N ARG A 182 8.72 -9.41 -20.72
CA ARG A 182 10.07 -9.18 -21.27
C ARG A 182 11.07 -10.26 -20.85
N ARG A 183 11.01 -10.71 -19.57
CA ARG A 183 11.94 -11.73 -19.04
C ARG A 183 11.60 -13.13 -19.47
N ALA A 184 10.33 -13.50 -19.45
CA ALA A 184 9.92 -14.85 -19.81
C ALA A 184 9.83 -15.07 -21.33
N GLY A 185 9.55 -14.05 -22.10
CA GLY A 185 9.26 -14.13 -23.52
C GLY A 185 7.75 -14.04 -23.83
N PRO A 186 7.39 -13.75 -25.09
CA PRO A 186 6.00 -13.47 -25.50
C PRO A 186 5.09 -14.70 -25.38
N ASP A 187 5.62 -15.91 -25.64
CA ASP A 187 4.84 -17.15 -25.76
C ASP A 187 4.82 -17.97 -24.46
N LYS A 188 5.42 -17.48 -23.39
CA LYS A 188 5.48 -18.19 -22.11
C LYS A 188 4.31 -17.84 -21.21
N PRO A 189 3.81 -18.78 -20.39
CA PRO A 189 2.71 -18.51 -19.48
C PRO A 189 3.03 -17.35 -18.51
N LEU A 190 2.04 -16.45 -18.35
CA LEU A 190 2.07 -15.35 -17.41
C LEU A 190 0.97 -15.56 -16.37
N HIS A 191 1.38 -15.60 -15.12
CA HIS A 191 0.48 -15.69 -13.98
C HIS A 191 0.46 -14.36 -13.20
N ILE A 192 -0.65 -14.04 -12.56
CA ILE A 192 -0.73 -12.95 -11.59
C ILE A 192 -1.27 -13.52 -10.27
N VAL A 193 -0.56 -13.27 -9.19
CA VAL A 193 -0.97 -13.60 -7.83
C VAL A 193 -1.25 -12.31 -7.09
N GLY A 194 -2.46 -12.13 -6.58
CA GLY A 194 -2.85 -10.94 -5.83
C GLY A 194 -3.44 -11.28 -4.48
N PHE A 195 -2.94 -10.60 -3.44
CA PHE A 195 -3.46 -10.69 -2.08
C PHE A 195 -4.25 -9.43 -1.73
N SER A 196 -5.48 -9.60 -1.21
CA SER A 196 -6.34 -8.50 -0.76
C SER A 196 -6.49 -7.40 -1.83
N ASN A 197 -5.99 -6.18 -1.62
CA ASN A 197 -5.93 -5.09 -2.62
C ASN A 197 -5.21 -5.53 -3.91
N GLY A 198 -4.10 -6.27 -3.79
CA GLY A 198 -3.40 -6.84 -4.95
C GLY A 198 -4.28 -7.79 -5.77
N GLY A 199 -5.23 -8.48 -5.12
CA GLY A 199 -6.24 -9.29 -5.81
C GLY A 199 -7.22 -8.45 -6.64
N ALA A 200 -7.65 -7.29 -6.11
CA ALA A 200 -8.47 -6.34 -6.87
C ALA A 200 -7.71 -5.77 -8.08
N LEU A 201 -6.43 -5.41 -7.90
CA LEU A 201 -5.57 -4.94 -8.98
C LEU A 201 -5.34 -6.00 -10.05
N ALA A 202 -5.12 -7.26 -9.65
CA ALA A 202 -4.99 -8.40 -10.58
C ALA A 202 -6.25 -8.57 -11.44
N MET A 203 -7.42 -8.47 -10.84
CA MET A 203 -8.70 -8.52 -11.55
C MET A 203 -8.86 -7.31 -12.49
N LYS A 204 -8.62 -6.09 -11.97
CA LYS A 204 -8.72 -4.85 -12.77
C LYS A 204 -7.81 -4.92 -14.00
N TYR A 205 -6.53 -5.24 -13.81
CA TYR A 205 -5.59 -5.40 -14.91
C TYR A 205 -6.05 -6.43 -15.94
N SER A 206 -6.57 -7.58 -15.47
CA SER A 206 -7.01 -8.64 -16.37
C SER A 206 -8.24 -8.25 -17.18
N LEU A 207 -9.17 -7.50 -16.59
CA LEU A 207 -10.32 -6.94 -17.31
C LEU A 207 -9.88 -5.90 -18.37
N ASP A 208 -8.92 -5.05 -18.03
CA ASP A 208 -8.35 -4.08 -18.98
C ASP A 208 -7.66 -4.80 -20.14
N ALA A 209 -6.89 -5.86 -19.86
CA ALA A 209 -6.22 -6.66 -20.90
C ALA A 209 -7.20 -7.47 -21.78
N LEU A 210 -8.43 -7.70 -21.34
CA LEU A 210 -9.48 -8.25 -22.21
C LEU A 210 -10.00 -7.18 -23.19
N ALA A 211 -10.08 -5.94 -22.75
CA ALA A 211 -10.56 -4.82 -23.56
C ALA A 211 -9.49 -4.22 -24.48
N ASP A 212 -8.23 -4.23 -24.03
CA ASP A 212 -7.07 -3.68 -24.78
C ASP A 212 -6.12 -4.82 -25.18
N PRO A 213 -6.06 -5.20 -26.48
CA PRO A 213 -5.18 -6.26 -26.97
C PRO A 213 -3.69 -5.90 -26.92
N THR A 214 -3.32 -4.66 -26.64
CA THR A 214 -1.90 -4.25 -26.48
C THR A 214 -1.34 -4.66 -25.12
N LEU A 215 -2.20 -4.93 -24.14
CA LEU A 215 -1.80 -5.37 -22.81
C LEU A 215 -1.57 -6.89 -22.77
N PRO A 216 -0.43 -7.35 -22.21
CA PRO A 216 -0.17 -8.77 -22.04
C PRO A 216 -1.24 -9.43 -21.17
N ARG A 217 -1.85 -10.49 -21.67
CA ARG A 217 -2.86 -11.26 -20.93
C ARG A 217 -2.21 -12.26 -19.99
N ALA A 218 -2.77 -12.36 -18.80
CA ALA A 218 -2.43 -13.43 -17.85
C ALA A 218 -3.26 -14.68 -18.18
N GLU A 219 -2.60 -15.83 -18.23
CA GLU A 219 -3.26 -17.13 -18.40
C GLU A 219 -3.86 -17.66 -17.10
N ARG A 220 -3.32 -17.22 -15.95
CA ARG A 220 -3.85 -17.60 -14.62
C ARG A 220 -3.84 -16.47 -13.65
N LEU A 221 -4.94 -16.36 -12.89
CA LEU A 221 -5.07 -15.50 -11.73
C LEU A 221 -5.15 -16.37 -10.47
N VAL A 222 -4.37 -16.02 -9.46
CA VAL A 222 -4.48 -16.56 -8.11
C VAL A 222 -4.88 -15.43 -7.19
N LEU A 223 -6.09 -15.49 -6.68
CA LEU A 223 -6.68 -14.45 -5.85
C LEU A 223 -6.76 -14.95 -4.40
N ILE A 224 -5.98 -14.32 -3.53
CA ILE A 224 -5.93 -14.66 -2.10
C ILE A 224 -6.71 -13.58 -1.35
N SER A 225 -7.87 -13.95 -0.83
CA SER A 225 -8.78 -13.02 -0.12
C SER A 225 -8.95 -11.67 -0.85
N PRO A 226 -9.32 -11.65 -2.14
CA PRO A 226 -9.30 -10.43 -2.94
C PRO A 226 -10.30 -9.41 -2.41
N MET A 227 -9.91 -8.13 -2.37
CA MET A 227 -10.78 -7.03 -1.99
C MET A 227 -11.69 -6.64 -3.18
N ILE A 228 -12.78 -7.39 -3.36
CA ILE A 228 -13.72 -7.19 -4.49
C ILE A 228 -14.74 -6.08 -4.21
N GLY A 229 -14.95 -5.76 -2.95
CA GLY A 229 -15.89 -4.70 -2.55
C GLY A 229 -15.79 -4.41 -1.06
N ILE A 230 -16.31 -3.25 -0.70
CA ILE A 230 -16.43 -2.83 0.69
C ILE A 230 -17.84 -3.09 1.18
N THR A 231 -17.97 -3.60 2.41
CA THR A 231 -19.28 -3.77 3.04
C THR A 231 -19.99 -2.42 3.16
N ALA A 232 -21.33 -2.43 3.22
CA ALA A 232 -22.12 -1.21 3.41
C ALA A 232 -21.64 -0.43 4.65
N PHE A 233 -21.22 -1.14 5.72
CA PHE A 233 -20.68 -0.52 6.94
C PHE A 233 -19.35 0.21 6.68
N ALA A 234 -18.45 -0.35 5.88
CA ALA A 234 -17.18 0.31 5.53
C ALA A 234 -17.37 1.58 4.69
N ARG A 235 -18.50 1.70 3.96
CA ARG A 235 -18.86 2.94 3.26
C ARG A 235 -19.13 4.10 4.21
N PHE A 236 -19.59 3.81 5.44
CA PHE A 236 -19.76 4.82 6.48
C PHE A 236 -18.42 5.27 7.08
N ALA A 237 -17.33 4.46 6.98
CA ALA A 237 -16.02 4.85 7.46
C ALA A 237 -15.49 6.11 6.76
N GLY A 238 -15.82 6.31 5.47
CA GLY A 238 -15.54 7.56 4.75
C GLY A 238 -16.21 8.80 5.36
N PHE A 239 -17.38 8.63 5.99
CA PHE A 239 -18.04 9.71 6.73
C PHE A 239 -17.29 10.08 8.02
N PHE A 240 -16.61 9.14 8.66
CA PHE A 240 -15.81 9.39 9.86
C PHE A 240 -14.46 10.05 9.55
N GLY A 241 -13.98 9.97 8.31
CA GLY A 241 -12.79 10.70 7.85
C GLY A 241 -13.08 12.19 7.57
N TRP A 242 -14.36 12.58 7.42
CA TRP A 242 -14.73 13.97 7.14
C TRP A 242 -14.31 14.99 8.22
N PRO A 243 -14.33 14.64 9.54
CA PRO A 243 -13.80 15.53 10.57
C PRO A 243 -12.30 15.84 10.44
N ALA A 244 -11.52 15.01 9.72
CA ALA A 244 -10.08 15.25 9.50
C ALA A 244 -9.78 16.51 8.66
N VAL A 245 -10.78 17.07 7.96
CA VAL A 245 -10.71 18.38 7.31
C VAL A 245 -10.46 19.51 8.35
N PHE A 246 -10.82 19.28 9.60
CA PHE A 246 -10.55 20.23 10.67
C PHE A 246 -9.22 19.83 11.37
N PRO A 247 -8.26 20.78 11.54
CA PRO A 247 -6.95 20.47 12.15
C PRO A 247 -7.03 19.79 13.52
N ALA A 248 -8.05 20.10 14.32
CA ALA A 248 -8.29 19.47 15.62
C ALA A 248 -8.62 17.96 15.56
N PHE A 249 -8.95 17.42 14.39
CA PHE A 249 -9.30 16.01 14.18
C PHE A 249 -8.27 15.27 13.32
N ALA A 250 -7.26 15.94 12.80
CA ALA A 250 -6.26 15.36 11.91
C ALA A 250 -5.59 14.13 12.55
N ASN A 251 -5.17 14.23 13.81
CA ASN A 251 -4.53 13.12 14.53
C ASN A 251 -5.48 11.93 14.77
N ALA A 252 -6.76 12.20 15.06
CA ALA A 252 -7.74 11.15 15.27
C ALA A 252 -8.06 10.36 13.99
N ALA A 253 -8.04 11.02 12.82
CA ALA A 253 -8.24 10.35 11.54
C ALA A 253 -7.05 9.45 11.19
N TRP A 254 -5.81 9.87 11.48
CA TRP A 254 -4.60 9.07 11.28
C TRP A 254 -4.62 7.77 12.09
N LEU A 255 -4.92 7.86 13.38
CA LEU A 255 -5.01 6.70 14.29
C LEU A 255 -6.12 5.70 13.91
N ALA A 256 -7.16 6.16 13.20
CA ALA A 256 -8.24 5.29 12.74
C ALA A 256 -7.95 4.56 11.43
N VAL A 257 -7.03 5.08 10.61
CA VAL A 257 -6.73 4.55 9.26
C VAL A 257 -5.46 3.72 9.22
N VAL A 258 -4.51 4.01 10.10
CA VAL A 258 -3.22 3.30 10.15
C VAL A 258 -3.09 2.65 11.53
N PRO A 259 -3.39 1.35 11.68
CA PRO A 259 -3.07 0.64 12.91
C PRO A 259 -1.56 0.71 13.16
N GLU A 260 -1.19 0.96 14.40
CA GLU A 260 0.20 0.82 14.83
C GLU A 260 0.64 -0.64 14.62
N PHE A 261 1.66 -0.85 13.80
CA PHE A 261 2.35 -2.13 13.61
C PHE A 261 3.76 -2.03 14.18
#